data_8816b81d60972e0c382e826c05713a27
#
_entry.id   8816b81d60972e0c382e826c05713a27
#
_cell.length_a   1.000
_cell.length_b   1.000
_cell.length_c   1.000
_cell.angle_alpha   90.00
_cell.angle_beta   90.00
_cell.angle_gamma   90.00
#
_symmetry.space_group_name_H-M   'P 1'
#
loop_
_entity.id
_entity.type
_entity.pdbx_description
1 polymer ?
#
loop_
_entity_poly.entity_id
_entity_poly.type
_entity_poly.pdbx_seq_one_letter_code
_entity_poly.pdbx_strand_id
1 'polypeptide(L)'
;MKLKDKVMFITGGSRGIGLAIGKRAAKDGAKVVLAAKTAEPHPKLPGTIYTAAKEIEEEGGVALPCVLDVRDEQNVKEVINEAVSHFGGIDICVNNASAISLTSTVDTDMKRYDLMHQINGRGTYLVSKYCIPHLKNSDNAHILNLAPPLDMKAKWFAPHLAYTMAKFTMSMCVLGMAEELKPFGIAVNALWPRTAVATAAVKNVLGGEEMMQGSRFPEIMADAAYEIFCKDSSTFTGNFCIDDLVLYDAGIRDFSQYASKPYSELFLDF
;
A
#
# COMPACT_ATOMS: atom_id res chain seq x y z
N MET A 1 -14.05 11.31 -13.72
CA MET A 1 -12.95 11.28 -12.75
C MET A 1 -13.52 10.94 -11.40
N LYS A 2 -13.41 9.68 -10.99
CA LYS A 2 -14.04 9.16 -9.77
C LYS A 2 -13.31 9.57 -8.47
N LEU A 3 -12.00 9.89 -8.57
CA LEU A 3 -11.20 10.32 -7.42
C LEU A 3 -10.93 11.83 -7.37
N LYS A 4 -11.61 12.62 -8.22
CA LYS A 4 -11.46 14.08 -8.22
C LYS A 4 -11.79 14.65 -6.83
N ASP A 5 -10.90 15.49 -6.33
CA ASP A 5 -10.98 16.17 -5.01
C ASP A 5 -10.96 15.23 -3.78
N LYS A 6 -10.88 13.90 -3.98
CA LYS A 6 -10.73 12.94 -2.88
C LYS A 6 -9.36 13.06 -2.22
N VAL A 7 -9.33 12.99 -0.91
CA VAL A 7 -8.11 13.04 -0.10
C VAL A 7 -7.62 11.64 0.20
N MET A 8 -6.42 11.30 -0.29
CA MET A 8 -5.79 10.00 -0.12
C MET A 8 -4.56 10.10 0.79
N PHE A 9 -4.58 9.40 1.92
CA PHE A 9 -3.46 9.29 2.86
C PHE A 9 -2.68 8.00 2.58
N ILE A 10 -1.41 8.11 2.14
CA ILE A 10 -0.59 6.95 1.75
C ILE A 10 0.62 6.84 2.66
N THR A 11 0.75 5.73 3.40
CA THR A 11 1.98 5.41 4.13
C THR A 11 3.02 4.78 3.22
N GLY A 12 4.29 5.14 3.38
CA GLY A 12 5.36 4.67 2.50
C GLY A 12 5.27 5.20 1.06
N GLY A 13 4.68 6.38 0.87
CA GLY A 13 4.37 6.98 -0.44
C GLY A 13 5.55 7.58 -1.20
N SER A 14 6.79 7.53 -0.66
CA SER A 14 7.95 8.20 -1.28
C SER A 14 8.50 7.51 -2.54
N ARG A 15 8.08 6.28 -2.84
CA ARG A 15 8.54 5.46 -3.99
C ARG A 15 7.70 4.21 -4.21
N GLY A 16 8.01 3.46 -5.28
CA GLY A 16 7.47 2.14 -5.56
C GLY A 16 5.94 2.12 -5.62
N ILE A 17 5.31 1.10 -5.06
CA ILE A 17 3.85 0.89 -5.12
C ILE A 17 3.07 2.08 -4.56
N GLY A 18 3.48 2.61 -3.39
CA GLY A 18 2.78 3.74 -2.78
C GLY A 18 2.80 5.00 -3.65
N LEU A 19 3.94 5.32 -4.27
CA LEU A 19 4.03 6.45 -5.20
C LEU A 19 3.20 6.19 -6.46
N ALA A 20 3.26 4.99 -7.03
CA ALA A 20 2.47 4.65 -8.22
C ALA A 20 0.96 4.78 -7.96
N ILE A 21 0.46 4.33 -6.79
CA ILE A 21 -0.95 4.52 -6.38
C ILE A 21 -1.29 6.01 -6.29
N GLY A 22 -0.42 6.82 -5.69
CA GLY A 22 -0.62 8.28 -5.60
C GLY A 22 -0.68 8.94 -6.97
N LYS A 23 0.25 8.62 -7.87
CA LYS A 23 0.28 9.13 -9.25
C LYS A 23 -0.99 8.74 -10.02
N ARG A 24 -1.45 7.50 -9.86
CA ARG A 24 -2.68 7.04 -10.52
C ARG A 24 -3.91 7.81 -10.03
N ALA A 25 -4.02 8.08 -8.74
CA ALA A 25 -5.10 8.89 -8.19
C ALA A 25 -5.00 10.36 -8.62
N ALA A 26 -3.78 10.90 -8.72
CA ALA A 26 -3.51 12.26 -9.17
C ALA A 26 -4.03 12.56 -10.59
N LYS A 27 -3.98 11.57 -11.50
CA LYS A 27 -4.56 11.68 -12.86
C LYS A 27 -6.05 12.00 -12.86
N ASP A 28 -6.76 11.67 -11.79
CA ASP A 28 -8.16 12.04 -11.59
C ASP A 28 -8.34 13.36 -10.81
N GLY A 29 -7.23 14.00 -10.39
CA GLY A 29 -7.26 15.23 -9.60
C GLY A 29 -7.42 14.97 -8.09
N ALA A 30 -6.96 13.83 -7.59
CA ALA A 30 -6.94 13.53 -6.16
C ALA A 30 -5.93 14.41 -5.41
N LYS A 31 -6.19 14.65 -4.12
CA LYS A 31 -5.28 15.29 -3.16
C LYS A 31 -4.54 14.17 -2.42
N VAL A 32 -3.22 14.14 -2.48
CA VAL A 32 -2.41 13.01 -2.00
C VAL A 32 -1.51 13.42 -0.84
N VAL A 33 -1.68 12.82 0.32
CA VAL A 33 -0.77 12.92 1.45
C VAL A 33 0.27 11.80 1.33
N LEU A 34 1.53 12.18 1.12
CA LEU A 34 2.66 11.27 0.99
C LEU A 34 3.38 11.15 2.34
N ALA A 35 2.98 10.18 3.14
CA ALA A 35 3.47 10.00 4.50
C ALA A 35 4.57 8.93 4.56
N ALA A 36 5.84 9.32 4.72
CA ALA A 36 6.96 8.40 4.82
C ALA A 36 8.16 9.02 5.55
N LYS A 37 9.10 8.18 5.99
CA LYS A 37 10.31 8.61 6.72
C LYS A 37 11.36 9.29 5.84
N THR A 38 11.37 9.02 4.52
CA THR A 38 12.46 9.45 3.64
C THR A 38 12.23 10.89 3.18
N ALA A 39 12.75 11.83 3.95
CA ALA A 39 12.79 13.26 3.62
C ALA A 39 14.08 13.63 2.87
N GLU A 40 15.20 13.00 3.21
CA GLU A 40 16.52 13.26 2.62
C GLU A 40 16.89 12.17 1.59
N PRO A 41 17.67 12.51 0.56
CA PRO A 41 18.19 11.52 -0.39
C PRO A 41 18.95 10.40 0.28
N HIS A 42 18.76 9.17 -0.16
CA HIS A 42 19.44 7.98 0.37
C HIS A 42 20.26 7.30 -0.74
N PRO A 43 21.53 6.88 -0.50
CA PRO A 43 22.42 6.34 -1.55
C PRO A 43 21.87 5.11 -2.28
N LYS A 44 21.05 4.29 -1.59
CA LYS A 44 20.51 3.01 -2.12
C LYS A 44 19.03 3.05 -2.44
N LEU A 45 18.33 4.15 -2.10
CA LEU A 45 16.89 4.23 -2.27
C LEU A 45 16.55 5.48 -3.08
N PRO A 46 15.91 5.35 -4.25
CA PRO A 46 15.54 6.50 -5.07
C PRO A 46 14.41 7.30 -4.42
N GLY A 47 14.43 8.61 -4.63
CA GLY A 47 13.34 9.51 -4.26
C GLY A 47 13.20 9.79 -2.76
N THR A 48 12.49 10.87 -2.49
CA THR A 48 12.07 11.33 -1.17
C THR A 48 10.57 11.66 -1.22
N ILE A 49 9.95 11.99 -0.08
CA ILE A 49 8.57 12.50 -0.08
C ILE A 49 8.42 13.78 -0.93
N TYR A 50 9.47 14.59 -1.02
CA TYR A 50 9.45 15.85 -1.80
C TYR A 50 9.58 15.62 -3.31
N THR A 51 10.42 14.68 -3.74
CA THR A 51 10.48 14.30 -5.16
C THR A 51 9.19 13.62 -5.59
N ALA A 52 8.63 12.76 -4.73
CA ALA A 52 7.35 12.11 -4.97
C ALA A 52 6.19 13.13 -5.07
N ALA A 53 6.20 14.19 -4.25
CA ALA A 53 5.20 15.24 -4.33
C ALA A 53 5.21 15.94 -5.70
N LYS A 54 6.40 16.26 -6.23
CA LYS A 54 6.52 16.84 -7.58
C LYS A 54 5.96 15.92 -8.66
N GLU A 55 6.25 14.60 -8.57
CA GLU A 55 5.71 13.62 -9.52
C GLU A 55 4.17 13.53 -9.45
N ILE A 56 3.56 13.70 -8.27
CA ILE A 56 2.10 13.76 -8.11
C ILE A 56 1.53 15.03 -8.77
N GLU A 57 2.18 16.17 -8.59
CA GLU A 57 1.76 17.44 -9.16
C GLU A 57 1.87 17.43 -10.69
N GLU A 58 2.92 16.81 -11.24
CA GLU A 58 3.09 16.62 -12.68
C GLU A 58 1.98 15.77 -13.31
N GLU A 59 1.37 14.84 -12.55
CA GLU A 59 0.21 14.05 -12.99
C GLU A 59 -1.15 14.78 -12.80
N GLY A 60 -1.13 16.02 -12.31
CA GLY A 60 -2.31 16.87 -12.17
C GLY A 60 -3.01 16.80 -10.80
N GLY A 61 -2.43 16.12 -9.82
CA GLY A 61 -2.92 16.13 -8.44
C GLY A 61 -2.33 17.25 -7.59
N VAL A 62 -2.71 17.26 -6.32
CA VAL A 62 -2.14 18.13 -5.28
C VAL A 62 -1.49 17.23 -4.23
N ALA A 63 -0.23 17.52 -3.86
CA ALA A 63 0.52 16.71 -2.92
C ALA A 63 0.82 17.42 -1.61
N LEU A 64 0.74 16.69 -0.49
CA LEU A 64 1.22 17.10 0.83
C LEU A 64 2.28 16.09 1.30
N PRO A 65 3.59 16.40 1.21
CA PRO A 65 4.63 15.55 1.73
C PRO A 65 4.76 15.69 3.24
N CYS A 66 4.60 14.58 3.99
CA CYS A 66 4.69 14.54 5.46
C CYS A 66 5.74 13.52 5.92
N VAL A 67 6.60 13.92 6.85
CA VAL A 67 7.56 13.01 7.49
C VAL A 67 6.84 12.17 8.53
N LEU A 68 6.73 10.85 8.28
CA LEU A 68 5.99 9.93 9.14
C LEU A 68 6.79 8.67 9.49
N ASP A 69 6.94 8.39 10.77
CA ASP A 69 7.26 7.05 11.27
C ASP A 69 5.96 6.39 11.79
N VAL A 70 5.46 5.38 11.08
CA VAL A 70 4.22 4.66 11.45
C VAL A 70 4.32 3.91 12.80
N ARG A 71 5.50 3.84 13.43
CA ARG A 71 5.72 3.24 14.74
C ARG A 71 5.46 4.23 15.88
N ASP A 72 5.57 5.53 15.61
CA ASP A 72 5.39 6.61 16.56
C ASP A 72 3.93 7.08 16.54
N GLU A 73 3.21 6.80 17.65
CA GLU A 73 1.79 7.10 17.76
C GLU A 73 1.52 8.61 17.73
N GLN A 74 2.39 9.39 18.40
CA GLN A 74 2.21 10.84 18.43
C GLN A 74 2.45 11.46 17.06
N ASN A 75 3.49 11.02 16.35
CA ASN A 75 3.78 11.49 15.00
C ASN A 75 2.65 11.09 14.00
N VAL A 76 2.10 9.87 14.10
CA VAL A 76 0.94 9.45 13.28
C VAL A 76 -0.25 10.38 13.51
N LYS A 77 -0.57 10.70 14.76
CA LYS A 77 -1.68 11.60 15.11
C LYS A 77 -1.47 13.01 14.57
N GLU A 78 -0.26 13.56 14.73
CA GLU A 78 0.09 14.90 14.26
C GLU A 78 -0.02 15.00 12.73
N VAL A 79 0.55 14.05 11.99
CA VAL A 79 0.53 14.04 10.53
C VAL A 79 -0.89 13.84 9.98
N ILE A 80 -1.73 13.03 10.60
CA ILE A 80 -3.14 12.88 10.20
C ILE A 80 -3.90 14.20 10.45
N ASN A 81 -3.69 14.85 11.60
CA ASN A 81 -4.30 16.14 11.89
C ASN A 81 -3.84 17.23 10.90
N GLU A 82 -2.55 17.24 10.52
CA GLU A 82 -2.01 18.13 9.50
C GLU A 82 -2.71 17.91 8.15
N ALA A 83 -2.84 16.66 7.71
CA ALA A 83 -3.53 16.29 6.47
C ALA A 83 -4.99 16.77 6.46
N VAL A 84 -5.71 16.53 7.56
CA VAL A 84 -7.11 16.96 7.73
C VAL A 84 -7.23 18.49 7.75
N SER A 85 -6.32 19.17 8.45
CA SER A 85 -6.32 20.65 8.48
C SER A 85 -6.04 21.25 7.11
N HIS A 86 -5.18 20.60 6.31
CA HIS A 86 -4.78 21.09 4.99
C HIS A 86 -5.84 20.83 3.92
N PHE A 87 -6.43 19.63 3.90
CA PHE A 87 -7.35 19.19 2.84
C PHE A 87 -8.82 19.12 3.24
N GLY A 88 -9.14 19.23 4.54
CA GLY A 88 -10.50 19.21 5.07
C GLY A 88 -11.02 17.84 5.48
N GLY A 89 -10.30 16.74 5.22
CA GLY A 89 -10.71 15.39 5.55
C GLY A 89 -9.78 14.32 5.00
N ILE A 90 -10.21 13.05 5.11
CA ILE A 90 -9.55 11.90 4.50
C ILE A 90 -10.66 10.98 3.95
N ASP A 91 -10.57 10.62 2.66
CA ASP A 91 -11.49 9.70 2.00
C ASP A 91 -10.90 8.29 1.85
N ILE A 92 -9.58 8.20 1.68
CA ILE A 92 -8.88 6.96 1.39
C ILE A 92 -7.62 6.87 2.27
N CYS A 93 -7.45 5.73 2.94
CA CYS A 93 -6.24 5.39 3.70
C CYS A 93 -5.55 4.19 3.05
N VAL A 94 -4.29 4.36 2.62
CA VAL A 94 -3.48 3.28 2.01
C VAL A 94 -2.34 2.91 2.96
N ASN A 95 -2.44 1.73 3.57
CA ASN A 95 -1.40 1.14 4.39
C ASN A 95 -0.41 0.36 3.51
N ASN A 96 0.58 1.09 2.97
CA ASN A 96 1.61 0.53 2.10
C ASN A 96 2.99 0.48 2.79
N ALA A 97 3.24 1.26 3.84
CA ALA A 97 4.51 1.20 4.58
C ALA A 97 4.81 -0.24 5.04
N SER A 98 5.99 -0.74 4.73
CA SER A 98 6.38 -2.12 5.04
C SER A 98 7.88 -2.23 5.33
N ALA A 99 8.23 -3.16 6.21
CA ALA A 99 9.59 -3.67 6.39
C ALA A 99 9.63 -5.14 5.99
N ILE A 100 10.75 -5.56 5.40
CA ILE A 100 10.94 -6.91 4.90
C ILE A 100 12.29 -7.47 5.36
N SER A 101 12.30 -8.75 5.79
CA SER A 101 13.49 -9.57 5.98
C SER A 101 13.10 -11.02 5.72
N LEU A 102 13.68 -11.61 4.67
CA LEU A 102 13.36 -12.98 4.22
C LEU A 102 14.44 -13.93 4.77
N THR A 103 14.36 -14.19 6.07
CA THR A 103 15.29 -15.07 6.79
C THR A 103 14.56 -16.24 7.42
N SER A 104 15.30 -17.33 7.67
CA SER A 104 14.80 -18.47 8.44
C SER A 104 14.51 -18.08 9.89
N THR A 105 13.81 -18.92 10.63
CA THR A 105 13.50 -18.67 12.04
C THR A 105 14.77 -18.47 12.89
N VAL A 106 15.81 -19.26 12.64
CA VAL A 106 17.06 -19.18 13.40
C VAL A 106 17.89 -17.97 13.02
N ASP A 107 17.87 -17.57 11.74
CA ASP A 107 18.68 -16.45 11.21
C ASP A 107 17.99 -15.10 11.37
N THR A 108 16.76 -15.05 11.85
CA THR A 108 16.04 -13.81 12.04
C THR A 108 16.56 -13.05 13.27
N ASP A 109 17.24 -11.93 13.07
CA ASP A 109 17.59 -11.01 14.15
C ASP A 109 16.31 -10.43 14.76
N MET A 110 16.19 -10.46 16.10
CA MET A 110 15.00 -9.97 16.81
C MET A 110 14.73 -8.49 16.58
N LYS A 111 15.75 -7.65 16.33
CA LYS A 111 15.54 -6.25 15.89
C LYS A 111 14.82 -6.17 14.56
N ARG A 112 15.07 -7.11 13.64
CA ARG A 112 14.37 -7.21 12.36
C ARG A 112 12.95 -7.73 12.54
N TYR A 113 12.78 -8.73 13.40
CA TYR A 113 11.46 -9.23 13.79
C TYR A 113 10.59 -8.09 14.34
N ASP A 114 11.08 -7.39 15.37
CA ASP A 114 10.37 -6.28 16.00
C ASP A 114 10.05 -5.17 14.99
N LEU A 115 11.01 -4.81 14.13
CA LEU A 115 10.81 -3.79 13.10
C LEU A 115 9.68 -4.16 12.13
N MET A 116 9.66 -5.42 11.65
CA MET A 116 8.61 -5.89 10.74
C MET A 116 7.24 -5.84 11.41
N HIS A 117 7.11 -6.33 12.65
CA HIS A 117 5.86 -6.33 13.38
C HIS A 117 5.38 -4.92 13.76
N GLN A 118 6.30 -4.03 14.15
CA GLN A 118 5.98 -2.64 14.45
C GLN A 118 5.52 -1.85 13.22
N ILE A 119 6.13 -2.06 12.06
CA ILE A 119 5.76 -1.33 10.84
C ILE A 119 4.53 -1.97 10.19
N ASN A 120 4.60 -3.27 9.88
CA ASN A 120 3.57 -3.91 9.07
C ASN A 120 2.26 -4.06 9.85
N GLY A 121 2.27 -4.77 10.98
CA GLY A 121 1.05 -5.04 11.76
C GLY A 121 0.60 -3.84 12.59
N ARG A 122 1.43 -3.44 13.56
CA ARG A 122 1.08 -2.35 14.48
C ARG A 122 0.89 -1.02 13.74
N GLY A 123 1.75 -0.70 12.77
CA GLY A 123 1.65 0.54 12.00
C GLY A 123 0.36 0.61 11.18
N THR A 124 -0.02 -0.48 10.51
CA THR A 124 -1.31 -0.58 9.79
C THR A 124 -2.50 -0.33 10.71
N TYR A 125 -2.53 -0.99 11.87
CA TYR A 125 -3.58 -0.78 12.86
C TYR A 125 -3.63 0.67 13.34
N LEU A 126 -2.46 1.23 13.70
CA LEU A 126 -2.32 2.57 14.26
C LEU A 126 -2.77 3.67 13.29
N VAL A 127 -2.31 3.62 12.05
CA VAL A 127 -2.71 4.58 11.01
C VAL A 127 -4.19 4.48 10.71
N SER A 128 -4.73 3.26 10.56
CA SER A 128 -6.16 3.04 10.36
C SER A 128 -6.98 3.61 11.51
N LYS A 129 -6.59 3.34 12.77
CA LYS A 129 -7.25 3.86 13.98
C LYS A 129 -7.43 5.38 13.93
N TYR A 130 -6.41 6.12 13.53
CA TYR A 130 -6.47 7.59 13.49
C TYR A 130 -7.11 8.15 12.21
N CYS A 131 -7.13 7.40 11.10
CA CYS A 131 -7.86 7.78 9.89
C CYS A 131 -9.37 7.56 10.02
N ILE A 132 -9.84 6.51 10.71
CA ILE A 132 -11.26 6.10 10.81
C ILE A 132 -12.19 7.25 11.21
N PRO A 133 -11.91 8.11 12.22
CA PRO A 133 -12.79 9.21 12.56
C PRO A 133 -13.06 10.17 11.40
N HIS A 134 -12.10 10.36 10.51
CA HIS A 134 -12.20 11.25 9.34
C HIS A 134 -12.87 10.55 8.16
N LEU A 135 -12.56 9.26 7.94
CA LEU A 135 -13.19 8.41 6.93
C LEU A 135 -14.71 8.31 7.10
N LYS A 136 -15.23 8.38 8.33
CA LYS A 136 -16.68 8.38 8.61
C LYS A 136 -17.44 9.55 7.96
N ASN A 137 -16.74 10.60 7.56
CA ASN A 137 -17.33 11.78 6.92
C ASN A 137 -17.26 11.71 5.39
N SER A 138 -16.63 10.70 4.84
CA SER A 138 -16.53 10.49 3.39
C SER A 138 -17.77 9.77 2.85
N ASP A 139 -18.18 10.12 1.65
CA ASP A 139 -19.28 9.48 0.92
C ASP A 139 -18.91 8.12 0.28
N ASN A 140 -17.60 7.84 0.16
CA ASN A 140 -17.07 6.58 -0.36
C ASN A 140 -15.70 6.29 0.27
N ALA A 141 -15.70 5.91 1.54
CA ALA A 141 -14.49 5.73 2.33
C ALA A 141 -13.83 4.37 2.12
N HIS A 142 -12.50 4.36 1.91
CA HIS A 142 -11.73 3.13 1.75
C HIS A 142 -10.49 3.08 2.63
N ILE A 143 -10.23 1.91 3.22
CA ILE A 143 -8.93 1.53 3.77
C ILE A 143 -8.40 0.40 2.88
N LEU A 144 -7.20 0.56 2.32
CA LEU A 144 -6.52 -0.45 1.52
C LEU A 144 -5.21 -0.85 2.21
N ASN A 145 -5.09 -2.13 2.54
CA ASN A 145 -3.86 -2.70 3.10
C ASN A 145 -3.10 -3.47 2.01
N LEU A 146 -1.83 -3.17 1.79
CA LEU A 146 -0.97 -3.96 0.90
C LEU A 146 -0.57 -5.24 1.62
N ALA A 147 -1.47 -6.22 1.62
CA ALA A 147 -1.41 -7.42 2.44
C ALA A 147 -1.87 -8.67 1.67
N PRO A 148 -1.29 -9.86 1.93
CA PRO A 148 -1.62 -11.09 1.22
C PRO A 148 -2.99 -11.64 1.60
N PRO A 149 -3.61 -12.48 0.75
CA PRO A 149 -4.73 -13.32 1.14
C PRO A 149 -4.40 -14.22 2.34
N LEU A 150 -5.41 -14.52 3.19
CA LEU A 150 -5.25 -15.39 4.35
C LEU A 150 -5.25 -16.88 3.96
N ASP A 151 -4.28 -17.30 3.15
CA ASP A 151 -4.04 -18.73 2.88
C ASP A 151 -3.10 -19.34 3.94
N MET A 152 -3.67 -20.12 4.85
CA MET A 152 -2.97 -20.70 6.02
C MET A 152 -2.13 -21.94 5.70
N LYS A 153 -1.81 -22.19 4.42
CA LYS A 153 -0.94 -23.33 4.05
C LYS A 153 0.50 -23.09 4.49
N ALA A 154 1.12 -24.13 5.05
CA ALA A 154 2.48 -24.07 5.59
C ALA A 154 3.53 -23.57 4.58
N LYS A 155 3.33 -23.79 3.29
CA LYS A 155 4.24 -23.32 2.22
C LYS A 155 4.47 -21.81 2.21
N TRP A 156 3.50 -21.00 2.68
CA TRP A 156 3.60 -19.55 2.76
C TRP A 156 4.35 -19.07 4.00
N PHE A 157 4.42 -19.89 5.03
CA PHE A 157 5.06 -19.56 6.30
C PHE A 157 6.49 -20.09 6.39
N ALA A 158 6.73 -21.30 5.89
CA ALA A 158 7.98 -22.01 6.08
C ALA A 158 9.24 -21.26 5.58
N PRO A 159 9.23 -20.57 4.42
CA PRO A 159 10.43 -19.88 3.94
C PRO A 159 10.82 -18.67 4.79
N HIS A 160 9.84 -17.90 5.33
CA HIS A 160 10.06 -16.58 5.94
C HIS A 160 9.06 -16.31 7.05
N LEU A 161 9.00 -17.16 8.07
CA LEU A 161 7.96 -17.15 9.10
C LEU A 161 7.73 -15.75 9.71
N ALA A 162 8.80 -15.08 10.14
CA ALA A 162 8.70 -13.76 10.79
C ALA A 162 8.07 -12.68 9.89
N TYR A 163 8.46 -12.65 8.61
CA TYR A 163 7.87 -11.71 7.64
C TYR A 163 6.42 -12.05 7.32
N THR A 164 6.12 -13.33 7.07
CA THR A 164 4.77 -13.78 6.78
C THR A 164 3.82 -13.46 7.93
N MET A 165 4.20 -13.73 9.19
CA MET A 165 3.41 -13.36 10.37
C MET A 165 3.12 -11.86 10.41
N ALA A 166 4.13 -11.02 10.18
CA ALA A 166 3.96 -9.57 10.18
C ALA A 166 3.00 -9.10 9.06
N LYS A 167 3.09 -9.69 7.86
CA LYS A 167 2.17 -9.39 6.74
C LYS A 167 0.75 -9.89 7.00
N PHE A 168 0.61 -11.08 7.56
CA PHE A 168 -0.70 -11.63 7.93
C PHE A 168 -1.40 -10.82 9.02
N THR A 169 -0.67 -10.16 9.91
CA THR A 169 -1.27 -9.20 10.86
C THR A 169 -1.98 -8.05 10.13
N MET A 170 -1.42 -7.54 9.01
CA MET A 170 -2.12 -6.56 8.16
C MET A 170 -3.40 -7.14 7.56
N SER A 171 -3.36 -8.41 7.14
CA SER A 171 -4.53 -9.13 6.59
C SER A 171 -5.61 -9.35 7.65
N MET A 172 -5.21 -9.66 8.90
CA MET A 172 -6.14 -9.78 10.03
C MET A 172 -6.83 -8.44 10.35
N CYS A 173 -6.14 -7.30 10.16
CA CYS A 173 -6.76 -5.98 10.26
C CYS A 173 -7.87 -5.81 9.20
N VAL A 174 -7.68 -6.31 7.98
CA VAL A 174 -8.74 -6.29 6.96
C VAL A 174 -9.94 -7.12 7.42
N LEU A 175 -9.70 -8.35 7.87
CA LEU A 175 -10.77 -9.25 8.30
C LEU A 175 -11.63 -8.66 9.43
N GLY A 176 -10.98 -8.10 10.46
CA GLY A 176 -11.68 -7.53 11.62
C GLY A 176 -12.32 -6.19 11.33
N MET A 177 -11.55 -5.25 10.76
CA MET A 177 -12.02 -3.89 10.53
C MET A 177 -13.13 -3.82 9.46
N ALA A 178 -13.14 -4.71 8.46
CA ALA A 178 -14.18 -4.74 7.45
C ALA A 178 -15.57 -4.94 8.05
N GLU A 179 -15.71 -5.85 9.00
CA GLU A 179 -16.99 -6.10 9.68
C GLU A 179 -17.30 -5.02 10.72
N GLU A 180 -16.30 -4.57 11.49
CA GLU A 180 -16.44 -3.50 12.49
C GLU A 180 -16.91 -2.18 11.86
N LEU A 181 -16.39 -1.83 10.68
CA LEU A 181 -16.61 -0.53 10.05
C LEU A 181 -17.76 -0.52 9.04
N LYS A 182 -18.35 -1.66 8.73
CA LYS A 182 -19.51 -1.80 7.84
C LYS A 182 -20.68 -0.90 8.18
N PRO A 183 -21.06 -0.72 9.48
CA PRO A 183 -22.15 0.21 9.84
C PRO A 183 -21.87 1.68 9.51
N PHE A 184 -20.61 2.03 9.24
CA PHE A 184 -20.20 3.39 8.87
C PHE A 184 -19.96 3.55 7.37
N GLY A 185 -20.20 2.52 6.56
CA GLY A 185 -19.95 2.55 5.11
C GLY A 185 -18.48 2.65 4.71
N ILE A 186 -17.55 2.26 5.60
CA ILE A 186 -16.11 2.28 5.32
C ILE A 186 -15.68 0.91 4.82
N ALA A 187 -15.22 0.83 3.58
CA ALA A 187 -14.64 -0.38 3.03
C ALA A 187 -13.22 -0.62 3.57
N VAL A 188 -12.91 -1.86 3.91
CA VAL A 188 -11.54 -2.29 4.25
C VAL A 188 -11.18 -3.51 3.41
N ASN A 189 -10.18 -3.38 2.54
CA ASN A 189 -9.77 -4.44 1.62
C ASN A 189 -8.25 -4.63 1.65
N ALA A 190 -7.79 -5.80 1.23
CA ALA A 190 -6.40 -6.08 0.94
C ALA A 190 -6.15 -6.07 -0.58
N LEU A 191 -4.95 -5.69 -0.98
CA LEU A 191 -4.45 -5.86 -2.33
C LEU A 191 -3.05 -6.48 -2.28
N TRP A 192 -2.84 -7.54 -3.09
CA TRP A 192 -1.58 -8.25 -3.18
C TRP A 192 -1.19 -8.50 -4.63
N PRO A 193 0.10 -8.43 -5.00
CA PRO A 193 0.53 -8.67 -6.36
C PRO A 193 0.53 -10.17 -6.69
N ARG A 194 0.20 -10.53 -7.92
CA ARG A 194 0.37 -11.89 -8.48
C ARG A 194 1.82 -12.26 -8.66
N THR A 195 2.63 -11.29 -9.04
CA THR A 195 4.06 -11.46 -9.34
C THR A 195 4.89 -10.53 -8.47
N ALA A 196 6.19 -10.73 -8.40
CA ALA A 196 7.09 -9.72 -7.87
C ALA A 196 6.84 -8.36 -8.57
N VAL A 197 7.00 -7.26 -7.84
CA VAL A 197 6.81 -5.89 -8.34
C VAL A 197 8.14 -5.16 -8.34
N ALA A 198 8.51 -4.58 -9.48
CA ALA A 198 9.79 -3.89 -9.70
C ALA A 198 9.95 -2.66 -8.80
N THR A 199 10.48 -2.87 -7.61
CA THR A 199 10.68 -1.84 -6.58
C THR A 199 12.10 -1.88 -6.02
N ALA A 200 12.50 -0.83 -5.31
CA ALA A 200 13.77 -0.81 -4.60
C ALA A 200 13.90 -1.95 -3.57
N ALA A 201 12.79 -2.44 -3.01
CA ALA A 201 12.79 -3.60 -2.12
C ALA A 201 13.19 -4.88 -2.87
N VAL A 202 12.63 -5.12 -4.04
CA VAL A 202 13.00 -6.26 -4.91
C VAL A 202 14.46 -6.16 -5.32
N LYS A 203 14.90 -5.00 -5.78
CA LYS A 203 16.29 -4.78 -6.21
C LYS A 203 17.30 -5.00 -5.08
N ASN A 204 17.03 -4.46 -3.89
CA ASN A 204 18.05 -4.40 -2.82
C ASN A 204 17.98 -5.55 -1.81
N VAL A 205 16.84 -6.27 -1.73
CA VAL A 205 16.59 -7.25 -0.65
C VAL A 205 16.22 -8.62 -1.19
N LEU A 206 15.49 -8.72 -2.32
CA LEU A 206 14.89 -9.99 -2.74
C LEU A 206 15.74 -10.75 -3.76
N GLY A 207 16.05 -10.18 -4.91
CA GLY A 207 16.70 -10.93 -5.98
C GLY A 207 17.47 -10.09 -6.99
N GLY A 208 17.77 -8.82 -6.63
CA GLY A 208 18.59 -7.96 -7.46
C GLY A 208 18.01 -7.63 -8.83
N GLU A 209 18.88 -7.44 -9.81
CA GLU A 209 18.48 -7.02 -11.17
C GLU A 209 17.71 -8.12 -11.92
N GLU A 210 18.04 -9.38 -11.71
CA GLU A 210 17.36 -10.51 -12.34
C GLU A 210 15.87 -10.54 -11.93
N MET A 211 15.58 -10.42 -10.62
CA MET A 211 14.22 -10.39 -10.13
C MET A 211 13.48 -9.13 -10.59
N MET A 212 14.17 -7.99 -10.70
CA MET A 212 13.59 -6.77 -11.28
C MET A 212 13.10 -6.98 -12.72
N GLN A 213 13.89 -7.66 -13.55
CA GLN A 213 13.52 -7.94 -14.96
C GLN A 213 12.35 -8.93 -15.07
N GLY A 214 12.20 -9.85 -14.12
CA GLY A 214 11.09 -10.80 -14.04
C GLY A 214 9.92 -10.30 -13.19
N SER A 215 9.84 -9.02 -12.91
CA SER A 215 8.77 -8.39 -12.13
C SER A 215 7.83 -7.58 -13.02
N ARG A 216 6.58 -7.40 -12.56
CA ARG A 216 5.67 -6.39 -13.12
C ARG A 216 6.02 -5.00 -12.60
N PHE A 217 5.63 -3.98 -13.35
CA PHE A 217 5.79 -2.58 -12.93
C PHE A 217 4.79 -2.21 -11.83
N PRO A 218 5.12 -1.25 -10.92
CA PRO A 218 4.22 -0.82 -9.85
C PRO A 218 2.85 -0.32 -10.31
N GLU A 219 2.74 0.08 -11.58
CA GLU A 219 1.52 0.58 -12.22
C GLU A 219 0.38 -0.43 -12.19
N ILE A 220 0.67 -1.74 -12.22
CA ILE A 220 -0.39 -2.76 -12.11
C ILE A 220 -1.09 -2.68 -10.74
N MET A 221 -0.32 -2.49 -9.67
CA MET A 221 -0.86 -2.31 -8.32
C MET A 221 -1.64 -1.00 -8.20
N ALA A 222 -1.17 0.05 -8.88
CA ALA A 222 -1.79 1.36 -8.88
C ALA A 222 -3.16 1.33 -9.59
N ASP A 223 -3.24 0.72 -10.76
CA ASP A 223 -4.49 0.58 -11.50
C ASP A 223 -5.47 -0.35 -10.78
N ALA A 224 -5.00 -1.46 -10.18
CA ALA A 224 -5.84 -2.33 -9.36
C ALA A 224 -6.39 -1.60 -8.12
N ALA A 225 -5.56 -0.83 -7.42
CA ALA A 225 -6.00 0.00 -6.29
C ALA A 225 -7.04 1.03 -6.72
N TYR A 226 -6.84 1.69 -7.88
CA TYR A 226 -7.81 2.62 -8.45
C TYR A 226 -9.18 1.96 -8.68
N GLU A 227 -9.21 0.78 -9.28
CA GLU A 227 -10.46 0.03 -9.50
C GLU A 227 -11.15 -0.32 -8.18
N ILE A 228 -10.40 -0.66 -7.12
CA ILE A 228 -10.95 -0.89 -5.78
C ILE A 228 -11.59 0.39 -5.23
N PHE A 229 -10.91 1.54 -5.29
CA PHE A 229 -11.43 2.83 -4.79
C PHE A 229 -12.64 3.33 -5.56
N CYS A 230 -12.84 2.85 -6.79
CA CYS A 230 -13.99 3.16 -7.62
C CYS A 230 -15.24 2.32 -7.30
N LYS A 231 -15.11 1.26 -6.48
CA LYS A 231 -16.24 0.44 -6.01
C LYS A 231 -17.00 1.19 -4.91
N ASP A 232 -18.25 0.81 -4.72
CA ASP A 232 -19.06 1.29 -3.60
C ASP A 232 -18.55 0.71 -2.27
N SER A 233 -18.12 1.58 -1.37
CA SER A 233 -17.54 1.20 -0.08
C SER A 233 -18.52 0.48 0.85
N SER A 234 -19.81 0.66 0.66
CA SER A 234 -20.83 -0.02 1.47
C SER A 234 -20.99 -1.51 1.13
N THR A 235 -20.58 -1.91 -0.08
CA THR A 235 -20.75 -3.27 -0.59
C THR A 235 -19.44 -4.00 -0.88
N PHE A 236 -18.38 -3.29 -1.24
CA PHE A 236 -17.08 -3.88 -1.58
C PHE A 236 -16.10 -3.76 -0.41
N THR A 237 -16.26 -4.63 0.59
CA THR A 237 -15.43 -4.65 1.81
C THR A 237 -15.10 -6.08 2.24
N GLY A 238 -13.99 -6.28 2.96
CA GLY A 238 -13.53 -7.59 3.45
C GLY A 238 -12.86 -8.47 2.38
N ASN A 239 -12.50 -7.91 1.23
CA ASN A 239 -11.93 -8.67 0.12
C ASN A 239 -10.40 -8.73 0.21
N PHE A 240 -9.85 -9.88 -0.19
CA PHE A 240 -8.42 -10.09 -0.40
C PHE A 240 -8.17 -10.17 -1.91
N CYS A 241 -7.86 -9.03 -2.49
CA CYS A 241 -7.75 -8.82 -3.92
C CYS A 241 -6.35 -9.18 -4.44
N ILE A 242 -6.30 -9.74 -5.65
CA ILE A 242 -5.06 -9.90 -6.42
C ILE A 242 -5.11 -8.91 -7.60
N ASP A 243 -4.00 -8.23 -7.86
CA ASP A 243 -3.89 -7.13 -8.82
C ASP A 243 -4.49 -7.45 -10.19
N ASP A 244 -4.02 -8.54 -10.83
CA ASP A 244 -4.47 -8.92 -12.17
C ASP A 244 -5.93 -9.41 -12.20
N LEU A 245 -6.42 -10.01 -11.11
CA LEU A 245 -7.84 -10.41 -11.02
C LEU A 245 -8.75 -9.19 -10.94
N VAL A 246 -8.39 -8.18 -10.15
CA VAL A 246 -9.14 -6.92 -10.07
C VAL A 246 -9.23 -6.26 -11.45
N LEU A 247 -8.12 -6.19 -12.15
CA LEU A 247 -8.07 -5.59 -13.49
C LEU A 247 -8.80 -6.44 -14.53
N TYR A 248 -8.72 -7.77 -14.41
CA TYR A 248 -9.47 -8.67 -15.28
C TYR A 248 -10.99 -8.46 -15.12
N ASP A 249 -11.47 -8.31 -13.88
CA ASP A 249 -12.88 -8.03 -13.59
C ASP A 249 -13.30 -6.64 -14.10
N ALA A 250 -12.37 -5.68 -14.14
CA ALA A 250 -12.56 -4.35 -14.74
C ALA A 250 -12.53 -4.35 -16.28
N GLY A 251 -12.29 -5.51 -16.92
CA GLY A 251 -12.30 -5.66 -18.39
C GLY A 251 -10.94 -5.65 -19.06
N ILE A 252 -9.84 -5.50 -18.31
CA ILE A 252 -8.48 -5.57 -18.88
C ILE A 252 -8.11 -7.02 -19.13
N ARG A 253 -7.65 -7.31 -20.36
CA ARG A 253 -7.29 -8.66 -20.79
C ARG A 253 -5.82 -8.78 -21.19
N ASP A 254 -5.19 -7.68 -21.56
CA ASP A 254 -3.77 -7.62 -21.90
C ASP A 254 -2.99 -6.93 -20.78
N PHE A 255 -2.06 -7.66 -20.19
CA PHE A 255 -1.20 -7.20 -19.09
C PHE A 255 0.23 -6.91 -19.56
N SER A 256 0.51 -6.98 -20.85
CA SER A 256 1.86 -6.78 -21.43
C SER A 256 2.46 -5.41 -21.08
N GLN A 257 1.61 -4.38 -20.96
CA GLN A 257 2.03 -3.04 -20.56
C GLN A 257 2.63 -2.96 -19.15
N TYR A 258 2.39 -3.95 -18.29
CA TYR A 258 2.86 -3.95 -16.90
C TYR A 258 4.16 -4.74 -16.70
N ALA A 259 4.78 -5.27 -17.73
CA ALA A 259 6.02 -6.01 -17.61
C ALA A 259 6.88 -5.88 -18.88
N SER A 260 8.21 -6.00 -18.71
CA SER A 260 9.16 -6.05 -19.82
C SER A 260 9.32 -7.45 -20.43
N LYS A 261 8.82 -8.49 -19.75
CA LYS A 261 8.90 -9.89 -20.15
C LYS A 261 7.50 -10.53 -20.21
N PRO A 262 7.33 -11.60 -21.01
CA PRO A 262 6.08 -12.34 -21.04
C PRO A 262 5.77 -13.00 -19.70
N TYR A 263 4.48 -13.24 -19.42
CA TYR A 263 4.01 -13.77 -18.13
C TYR A 263 4.72 -15.05 -17.68
N SER A 264 5.06 -15.94 -18.61
CA SER A 264 5.77 -17.20 -18.35
C SER A 264 7.19 -17.02 -17.76
N GLU A 265 7.76 -15.82 -17.89
CA GLU A 265 9.09 -15.49 -17.38
C GLU A 265 9.05 -14.60 -16.12
N LEU A 266 7.86 -14.33 -15.56
CA LEU A 266 7.71 -13.53 -14.36
C LEU A 266 7.83 -14.38 -13.08
N PHE A 267 8.40 -13.80 -12.04
CA PHE A 267 8.45 -14.41 -10.71
C PHE A 267 7.10 -14.27 -10.01
N LEU A 268 6.42 -15.39 -9.81
CA LEU A 268 5.14 -15.43 -9.11
C LEU A 268 5.34 -15.24 -7.61
N ASP A 269 4.49 -14.41 -7.00
CA ASP A 269 4.47 -14.14 -5.56
C ASP A 269 3.28 -14.82 -4.88
N PHE A 270 2.21 -15.13 -5.66
CA PHE A 270 1.01 -15.78 -5.16
C PHE A 270 0.41 -16.78 -6.17
#